data_de90b24c6a0c43e3bf2bb6e650a101e1
#
_entry.id   de90b24c6a0c43e3bf2bb6e650a101e1
#
_cell.length_a   1.000
_cell.length_b   1.000
_cell.length_c   1.000
_cell.angle_alpha   90.00
_cell.angle_beta   90.00
_cell.angle_gamma   90.00
#
_symmetry.space_group_name_H-M   'P 1'
#
loop_
_entity.id
_entity.type
_entity.pdbx_description
1 polymer ?
#
loop_
_entity_poly.entity_id
_entity_poly.type
_entity_poly.pdbx_seq_one_letter_code
_entity_poly.pdbx_strand_id
1 'polypeptide(L)'
;PLFPDVSWNLADAPKFDSTKRESELIHETERPQHDSETLSDCSSRYFDRKKIAGVRLKSISSDQSIVADFIEVVGDIEFKTISKKIVSKYIDVQTKLPPNRKKNPNYRDLNIKQILKLNLTNKEIQSPQNINKRLTKLSGFANWGVNEGLLKENPFRGMKLEVKRQITHPQPFSISDLRKILKPEIYLDWTVNYRHSIYSKDRGGVKNQMPYYWIFPLGIFSGMRTNEMCQLRCSDIREEKRGLWFIYVEESDDTMVKTQN
;
A
#
# COMPACT_ATOMS: atom_id res chain seq x y z
N PRO A 1 -60.54 5.86 2.61
CA PRO A 1 -60.41 4.67 1.80
C PRO A 1 -59.87 5.09 0.45
N LEU A 2 -58.65 4.71 0.15
CA LEU A 2 -57.87 5.23 -1.00
C LEU A 2 -57.54 4.13 -2.03
N PHE A 3 -58.19 2.94 -1.92
CA PHE A 3 -58.02 1.89 -2.93
C PHE A 3 -59.39 1.31 -3.28
N PRO A 4 -59.76 1.26 -4.56
CA PRO A 4 -60.93 0.53 -5.00
C PRO A 4 -60.71 -0.99 -4.87
N ASP A 5 -61.73 -1.71 -4.38
CA ASP A 5 -61.76 -3.19 -4.35
C ASP A 5 -61.66 -3.73 -5.77
N VAL A 6 -60.47 -4.25 -6.13
CA VAL A 6 -60.27 -5.00 -7.37
C VAL A 6 -60.42 -6.48 -7.05
N SER A 7 -61.60 -7.04 -7.35
CA SER A 7 -61.84 -8.48 -7.30
C SER A 7 -61.13 -9.15 -8.47
N TRP A 8 -60.07 -9.87 -8.21
CA TRP A 8 -59.38 -10.70 -9.19
C TRP A 8 -60.16 -12.02 -9.39
N ASN A 9 -60.63 -12.24 -10.59
CA ASN A 9 -61.28 -13.51 -10.97
C ASN A 9 -60.18 -14.47 -11.48
N LEU A 10 -59.98 -15.61 -10.83
CA LEU A 10 -58.94 -16.61 -11.17
C LEU A 10 -59.14 -17.19 -12.61
N ALA A 11 -60.31 -16.96 -13.25
CA ALA A 11 -60.59 -17.44 -14.59
C ALA A 11 -59.88 -16.62 -15.71
N ASP A 12 -59.43 -15.41 -15.40
CA ASP A 12 -58.79 -14.49 -16.37
C ASP A 12 -57.24 -14.50 -16.29
N ALA A 13 -56.66 -15.43 -15.54
CA ALA A 13 -55.23 -15.59 -15.50
C ALA A 13 -54.72 -16.15 -16.85
N PRO A 14 -53.72 -15.51 -17.48
CA PRO A 14 -53.16 -16.03 -18.73
C PRO A 14 -52.57 -17.42 -18.49
N LYS A 15 -53.04 -18.38 -19.25
CA LYS A 15 -52.52 -19.77 -19.22
C LYS A 15 -51.05 -19.73 -19.66
N PHE A 16 -50.19 -20.04 -18.74
CA PHE A 16 -48.76 -20.09 -18.97
C PHE A 16 -48.41 -21.36 -19.75
N ASP A 17 -47.99 -21.17 -21.00
CA ASP A 17 -47.58 -22.29 -21.87
C ASP A 17 -46.14 -22.69 -21.48
N SER A 18 -46.03 -23.83 -20.78
CA SER A 18 -44.76 -24.37 -20.31
C SER A 18 -43.83 -24.88 -21.43
N THR A 19 -44.38 -25.13 -22.63
CA THR A 19 -43.63 -25.67 -23.76
C THR A 19 -42.75 -24.62 -24.48
N LYS A 20 -43.05 -23.33 -24.32
CA LYS A 20 -42.21 -22.25 -24.89
C LYS A 20 -40.96 -21.92 -24.08
N ARG A 21 -40.86 -22.39 -22.83
CA ARG A 21 -39.70 -22.10 -21.96
C ARG A 21 -38.52 -23.05 -22.16
N GLU A 22 -38.72 -24.22 -22.72
CA GLU A 22 -37.64 -25.18 -22.96
C GLU A 22 -36.83 -24.88 -24.22
N SER A 23 -37.38 -24.16 -25.20
CA SER A 23 -36.64 -23.78 -26.42
C SER A 23 -35.89 -22.43 -26.33
N GLU A 24 -36.20 -21.61 -25.33
CA GLU A 24 -35.49 -20.31 -25.11
C GLU A 24 -34.37 -20.39 -24.05
N LEU A 25 -34.26 -21.53 -23.33
CA LEU A 25 -33.22 -21.74 -22.30
C LEU A 25 -31.94 -22.40 -22.84
N ILE A 26 -31.86 -22.66 -24.14
CA ILE A 26 -30.64 -23.16 -24.80
C ILE A 26 -30.06 -22.08 -25.74
N HIS A 27 -30.20 -20.83 -25.44
CA HIS A 27 -29.13 -19.90 -25.71
C HIS A 27 -28.23 -19.91 -24.47
N GLU A 28 -27.31 -20.88 -24.43
CA GLU A 28 -26.03 -20.68 -23.77
C GLU A 28 -25.60 -19.30 -24.18
N THR A 29 -25.74 -18.35 -23.26
CA THR A 29 -25.00 -17.09 -23.32
C THR A 29 -23.56 -17.52 -23.42
N GLU A 30 -23.03 -17.60 -24.65
CA GLU A 30 -21.62 -17.60 -24.91
C GLU A 30 -21.08 -16.43 -24.09
N ARG A 31 -20.47 -16.78 -22.94
CA ARG A 31 -19.66 -15.81 -22.20
C ARG A 31 -18.69 -15.30 -23.24
N PRO A 32 -18.58 -13.98 -23.44
CA PRO A 32 -17.65 -13.43 -24.41
C PRO A 32 -16.33 -14.16 -24.21
N GLN A 33 -15.84 -14.80 -25.26
CA GLN A 33 -14.49 -15.37 -25.27
C GLN A 33 -13.60 -14.21 -24.89
N HIS A 34 -13.15 -14.20 -23.63
CA HIS A 34 -12.16 -13.24 -23.16
C HIS A 34 -10.95 -13.49 -24.03
N ASP A 35 -10.72 -12.58 -25.00
CA ASP A 35 -9.45 -12.43 -25.65
C ASP A 35 -8.41 -12.53 -24.54
N SER A 36 -7.34 -13.28 -24.80
CA SER A 36 -6.33 -13.64 -23.81
C SER A 36 -5.72 -12.38 -23.15
N GLU A 37 -6.34 -11.95 -22.04
CA GLU A 37 -5.95 -10.74 -21.31
C GLU A 37 -4.54 -10.93 -20.77
N THR A 38 -3.66 -9.97 -21.05
CA THR A 38 -2.28 -9.97 -20.54
C THR A 38 -2.23 -9.54 -19.08
N LEU A 39 -1.09 -9.75 -18.42
CA LEU A 39 -0.83 -9.25 -17.07
C LEU A 39 -1.00 -7.73 -17.00
N SER A 40 -0.58 -6.99 -18.03
CA SER A 40 -0.70 -5.53 -18.09
C SER A 40 -2.16 -5.08 -18.18
N ASP A 41 -2.99 -5.73 -18.98
CA ASP A 41 -4.41 -5.42 -19.12
C ASP A 41 -5.15 -5.66 -17.78
N CYS A 42 -4.95 -6.84 -17.20
CA CYS A 42 -5.52 -7.20 -15.89
C CYS A 42 -5.05 -6.27 -14.78
N SER A 43 -3.77 -5.86 -14.80
CA SER A 43 -3.22 -4.90 -13.84
C SER A 43 -3.95 -3.56 -13.91
N SER A 44 -4.16 -3.02 -15.11
CA SER A 44 -4.87 -1.76 -15.30
C SER A 44 -6.28 -1.81 -14.72
N ARG A 45 -7.07 -2.85 -15.05
CA ARG A 45 -8.42 -3.08 -14.51
C ARG A 45 -8.43 -3.21 -12.97
N TYR A 46 -7.49 -3.97 -12.42
CA TYR A 46 -7.38 -4.16 -10.98
C TYR A 46 -7.14 -2.84 -10.25
N PHE A 47 -6.23 -2.01 -10.75
CA PHE A 47 -5.92 -0.73 -10.10
C PHE A 47 -7.02 0.31 -10.32
N ASP A 48 -7.72 0.30 -11.44
CA ASP A 48 -8.86 1.20 -11.64
C ASP A 48 -10.01 0.87 -10.67
N ARG A 49 -10.29 -0.42 -10.43
CA ARG A 49 -11.24 -0.81 -9.38
C ARG A 49 -10.79 -0.37 -7.98
N LYS A 50 -9.50 -0.44 -7.67
CA LYS A 50 -8.98 0.09 -6.40
C LYS A 50 -9.14 1.60 -6.26
N LYS A 51 -8.99 2.36 -7.35
CA LYS A 51 -9.25 3.81 -7.35
C LYS A 51 -10.72 4.11 -7.07
N ILE A 52 -11.64 3.41 -7.76
CA ILE A 52 -13.09 3.53 -7.55
C ILE A 52 -13.47 3.18 -6.10
N ALA A 53 -12.82 2.17 -5.51
CA ALA A 53 -13.01 1.78 -4.11
C ALA A 53 -12.37 2.74 -3.08
N GLY A 54 -11.84 3.88 -3.51
CA GLY A 54 -11.28 4.90 -2.62
C GLY A 54 -9.93 4.53 -1.98
N VAL A 55 -9.21 3.53 -2.51
CA VAL A 55 -7.90 3.17 -1.98
C VAL A 55 -6.90 4.29 -2.21
N ARG A 56 -6.14 4.65 -1.18
CA ARG A 56 -5.15 5.75 -1.21
C ARG A 56 -4.19 5.62 -2.40
N LEU A 57 -4.03 6.68 -3.19
CA LEU A 57 -3.20 6.71 -4.40
C LEU A 57 -1.75 6.26 -4.15
N LYS A 58 -1.17 6.64 -3.01
CA LYS A 58 0.18 6.20 -2.59
C LYS A 58 0.29 4.67 -2.42
N SER A 59 -0.77 4.03 -1.90
CA SER A 59 -0.82 2.57 -1.77
C SER A 59 -0.96 1.91 -3.14
N ILE A 60 -1.80 2.46 -4.01
CA ILE A 60 -1.98 1.99 -5.40
C ILE A 60 -0.64 2.08 -6.16
N SER A 61 0.04 3.22 -6.13
CA SER A 61 1.33 3.41 -6.79
C SER A 61 2.39 2.41 -6.31
N SER A 62 2.42 2.13 -5.00
CA SER A 62 3.31 1.11 -4.44
C SER A 62 2.99 -0.30 -4.95
N ASP A 63 1.71 -0.66 -4.99
CA ASP A 63 1.26 -1.97 -5.48
C ASP A 63 1.50 -2.10 -6.99
N GLN A 64 1.25 -1.04 -7.78
CA GLN A 64 1.56 -0.97 -9.22
C GLN A 64 3.03 -1.22 -9.50
N SER A 65 3.93 -0.62 -8.70
CA SER A 65 5.36 -0.84 -8.85
C SER A 65 5.76 -2.31 -8.63
N ILE A 66 5.05 -3.03 -7.75
CA ILE A 66 5.31 -4.45 -7.49
C ILE A 66 4.80 -5.32 -8.64
N VAL A 67 3.60 -5.04 -9.18
CA VAL A 67 3.06 -5.77 -10.32
C VAL A 67 3.91 -5.53 -11.57
N ALA A 68 4.32 -4.29 -11.82
CA ALA A 68 5.23 -3.95 -12.92
C ALA A 68 6.59 -4.66 -12.80
N ASP A 69 7.11 -4.81 -11.57
CA ASP A 69 8.32 -5.57 -11.31
C ASP A 69 8.13 -7.08 -11.56
N PHE A 70 6.95 -7.62 -11.28
CA PHE A 70 6.60 -9.00 -11.60
C PHE A 70 6.58 -9.21 -13.13
N ILE A 71 5.89 -8.33 -13.87
CA ILE A 71 5.82 -8.36 -15.33
C ILE A 71 7.22 -8.26 -15.94
N GLU A 72 8.09 -7.39 -15.42
CA GLU A 72 9.47 -7.23 -15.89
C GLU A 72 10.30 -8.52 -15.77
N VAL A 73 10.03 -9.34 -14.72
CA VAL A 73 10.74 -10.61 -14.48
C VAL A 73 10.20 -11.77 -15.32
N VAL A 74 8.86 -11.88 -15.40
CA VAL A 74 8.22 -13.06 -16.03
C VAL A 74 7.84 -12.83 -17.48
N GLY A 75 7.77 -11.56 -17.92
CA GLY A 75 7.21 -11.12 -19.19
C GLY A 75 5.73 -10.75 -19.07
N ASP A 76 5.20 -10.06 -20.06
CA ASP A 76 3.79 -9.75 -20.15
C ASP A 76 3.02 -10.94 -20.78
N ILE A 77 2.80 -11.95 -19.95
CA ILE A 77 2.13 -13.20 -20.33
C ILE A 77 0.62 -13.09 -20.12
N GLU A 78 -0.13 -14.04 -20.70
CA GLU A 78 -1.55 -14.17 -20.41
C GLU A 78 -1.79 -14.44 -18.93
N PHE A 79 -2.72 -13.69 -18.33
CA PHE A 79 -3.01 -13.77 -16.90
C PHE A 79 -3.38 -15.17 -16.43
N LYS A 80 -4.18 -15.90 -17.23
CA LYS A 80 -4.59 -17.28 -16.92
C LYS A 80 -3.45 -18.29 -16.89
N THR A 81 -2.27 -17.96 -17.45
CA THR A 81 -1.11 -18.88 -17.51
C THR A 81 -0.23 -18.80 -16.28
N ILE A 82 -0.51 -17.88 -15.35
CA ILE A 82 0.27 -17.76 -14.10
C ILE A 82 0.16 -19.06 -13.30
N SER A 83 1.28 -19.71 -13.09
CA SER A 83 1.39 -20.97 -12.34
C SER A 83 2.38 -20.85 -11.18
N LYS A 84 2.33 -21.78 -10.24
CA LYS A 84 3.32 -21.86 -9.15
C LYS A 84 4.75 -21.91 -9.65
N LYS A 85 4.99 -22.53 -10.84
CA LYS A 85 6.32 -22.57 -11.47
C LYS A 85 6.80 -21.17 -11.87
N ILE A 86 5.93 -20.34 -12.40
CA ILE A 86 6.24 -18.94 -12.75
C ILE A 86 6.53 -18.13 -11.50
N VAL A 87 5.73 -18.32 -10.44
CA VAL A 87 5.96 -17.67 -9.14
C VAL A 87 7.29 -18.09 -8.53
N SER A 88 7.65 -19.39 -8.58
CA SER A 88 8.95 -19.86 -8.12
C SER A 88 10.10 -19.19 -8.88
N LYS A 89 10.03 -19.14 -10.22
CA LYS A 89 11.02 -18.41 -11.04
C LYS A 89 11.15 -16.94 -10.62
N TYR A 90 10.03 -16.28 -10.35
CA TYR A 90 10.06 -14.90 -9.86
C TYR A 90 10.79 -14.80 -8.50
N ILE A 91 10.51 -15.70 -7.57
CA ILE A 91 11.18 -15.76 -6.27
C ILE A 91 12.68 -15.94 -6.43
N ASP A 92 13.11 -16.89 -7.29
CA ASP A 92 14.52 -17.18 -7.54
C ASP A 92 15.29 -15.97 -8.09
N VAL A 93 14.62 -15.17 -8.92
CA VAL A 93 15.18 -13.91 -9.42
C VAL A 93 15.24 -12.88 -8.29
N GLN A 94 14.16 -12.73 -7.50
CA GLN A 94 14.10 -11.73 -6.44
C GLN A 94 15.13 -11.98 -5.33
N THR A 95 15.49 -13.22 -5.05
CA THR A 95 16.56 -13.56 -4.06
C THR A 95 17.95 -13.10 -4.47
N LYS A 96 18.14 -12.73 -5.74
CA LYS A 96 19.43 -12.28 -6.31
C LYS A 96 19.44 -10.79 -6.60
N LEU A 97 18.33 -10.08 -6.42
CA LEU A 97 18.22 -8.66 -6.73
C LEU A 97 18.41 -7.78 -5.49
N PRO A 98 18.98 -6.58 -5.63
CA PRO A 98 19.08 -5.62 -4.54
C PRO A 98 17.72 -4.98 -4.21
N PRO A 99 17.48 -4.56 -2.96
CA PRO A 99 16.29 -3.81 -2.60
C PRO A 99 16.27 -2.45 -3.28
N ASN A 100 15.07 -1.95 -3.60
CA ASN A 100 14.86 -0.61 -4.17
C ASN A 100 15.73 -0.29 -5.41
N ARG A 101 16.05 -1.29 -6.25
CA ARG A 101 16.96 -1.16 -7.40
C ARG A 101 16.62 0.03 -8.30
N LYS A 102 15.33 0.33 -8.53
CA LYS A 102 14.87 1.47 -9.36
C LYS A 102 15.14 2.85 -8.73
N LYS A 103 15.44 2.91 -7.42
CA LYS A 103 15.75 4.15 -6.69
C LYS A 103 17.24 4.30 -6.39
N ASN A 104 17.99 3.20 -6.39
CA ASN A 104 19.42 3.21 -6.08
C ASN A 104 20.20 3.66 -7.32
N PRO A 105 21.03 4.73 -7.23
CA PRO A 105 21.83 5.22 -8.34
C PRO A 105 22.71 4.16 -9.02
N ASN A 106 23.17 3.17 -8.25
CA ASN A 106 24.04 2.12 -8.76
C ASN A 106 23.31 1.09 -9.65
N TYR A 107 21.98 0.98 -9.54
CA TYR A 107 21.21 -0.07 -10.20
C TYR A 107 20.04 0.43 -11.04
N ARG A 108 19.62 1.70 -10.87
CA ARG A 108 18.40 2.24 -11.51
C ARG A 108 18.43 2.19 -13.03
N ASP A 109 19.62 2.34 -13.61
CA ASP A 109 19.83 2.39 -15.05
C ASP A 109 20.17 1.01 -15.66
N LEU A 110 20.24 -0.04 -14.81
CA LEU A 110 20.51 -1.41 -15.21
C LEU A 110 19.25 -2.24 -15.35
N ASN A 111 19.19 -3.09 -16.37
CA ASN A 111 18.14 -4.09 -16.50
C ASN A 111 18.41 -5.30 -15.58
N ILE A 112 17.38 -6.13 -15.34
CA ILE A 112 17.47 -7.30 -14.45
C ILE A 112 18.61 -8.23 -14.87
N LYS A 113 18.79 -8.48 -16.18
CA LYS A 113 19.85 -9.38 -16.70
C LYS A 113 21.25 -8.85 -16.39
N GLN A 114 21.43 -7.53 -16.44
CA GLN A 114 22.70 -6.89 -16.09
C GLN A 114 22.95 -6.98 -14.58
N ILE A 115 21.95 -6.72 -13.76
CA ILE A 115 22.08 -6.82 -12.30
C ILE A 115 22.39 -8.26 -11.86
N LEU A 116 21.75 -9.26 -12.46
CA LEU A 116 22.00 -10.68 -12.16
C LEU A 116 23.43 -11.15 -12.51
N LYS A 117 24.14 -10.43 -13.39
CA LYS A 117 25.56 -10.69 -13.68
C LYS A 117 26.50 -10.07 -12.64
N LEU A 118 26.00 -9.16 -11.78
CA LEU A 118 26.78 -8.61 -10.69
C LEU A 118 26.86 -9.64 -9.56
N ASN A 119 28.06 -9.86 -9.05
CA ASN A 119 28.28 -10.74 -7.89
C ASN A 119 27.93 -9.98 -6.60
N LEU A 120 26.63 -9.82 -6.34
CA LEU A 120 26.14 -9.14 -5.16
C LEU A 120 26.33 -10.00 -3.91
N THR A 121 26.73 -9.38 -2.82
CA THR A 121 26.89 -10.04 -1.52
C THR A 121 25.52 -10.24 -0.85
N ASN A 122 25.44 -11.16 0.13
CA ASN A 122 24.20 -11.39 0.90
C ASN A 122 23.65 -10.15 1.62
N LYS A 123 24.48 -9.11 1.84
CA LYS A 123 24.07 -7.85 2.45
C LYS A 123 23.43 -6.89 1.44
N GLU A 124 23.72 -7.05 0.17
CA GLU A 124 23.23 -6.20 -0.92
C GLU A 124 21.94 -6.72 -1.55
N ILE A 125 21.61 -7.99 -1.38
CA ILE A 125 20.36 -8.56 -1.86
C ILE A 125 19.18 -8.29 -0.91
N GLN A 126 17.98 -8.35 -1.44
CA GLN A 126 16.80 -8.10 -0.63
C GLN A 126 16.50 -9.25 0.34
N SER A 127 16.00 -8.87 1.51
CA SER A 127 15.66 -9.82 2.57
C SER A 127 14.43 -10.67 2.21
N PRO A 128 14.32 -11.91 2.73
CA PRO A 128 13.14 -12.76 2.57
C PRO A 128 11.83 -12.06 3.02
N GLN A 129 11.89 -11.20 4.04
CA GLN A 129 10.76 -10.40 4.50
C GLN A 129 10.25 -9.45 3.40
N ASN A 130 11.17 -8.80 2.66
CA ASN A 130 10.79 -7.91 1.55
C ASN A 130 10.18 -8.68 0.39
N ILE A 131 10.72 -9.86 0.06
CA ILE A 131 10.16 -10.76 -0.95
C ILE A 131 8.74 -11.18 -0.54
N ASN A 132 8.54 -11.58 0.72
CA ASN A 132 7.23 -11.97 1.25
C ASN A 132 6.20 -10.83 1.22
N LYS A 133 6.62 -9.58 1.45
CA LYS A 133 5.75 -8.41 1.27
C LYS A 133 5.28 -8.27 -0.19
N ARG A 134 6.18 -8.45 -1.15
CA ARG A 134 5.85 -8.43 -2.59
C ARG A 134 4.89 -9.57 -2.95
N LEU A 135 5.17 -10.80 -2.50
CA LEU A 135 4.29 -11.96 -2.73
C LEU A 135 2.90 -11.75 -2.14
N THR A 136 2.79 -11.10 -0.98
CA THR A 136 1.48 -10.76 -0.39
C THR A 136 0.67 -9.81 -1.30
N LYS A 137 1.32 -8.82 -1.91
CA LYS A 137 0.65 -7.89 -2.83
C LYS A 137 0.25 -8.56 -4.15
N LEU A 138 1.13 -9.38 -4.72
CA LEU A 138 0.86 -10.18 -5.91
C LEU A 138 -0.25 -11.22 -5.66
N SER A 139 -0.25 -11.83 -4.48
CA SER A 139 -1.36 -12.71 -4.05
C SER A 139 -2.69 -11.99 -3.99
N GLY A 140 -2.72 -10.72 -3.56
CA GLY A 140 -3.92 -9.88 -3.62
C GLY A 140 -4.42 -9.64 -5.05
N PHE A 141 -3.50 -9.39 -5.99
CA PHE A 141 -3.82 -9.26 -7.41
C PHE A 141 -4.36 -10.58 -8.00
N ALA A 142 -3.71 -11.70 -7.70
CA ALA A 142 -4.19 -13.01 -8.14
C ALA A 142 -5.56 -13.40 -7.53
N ASN A 143 -5.82 -13.07 -6.25
CA ASN A 143 -7.13 -13.28 -5.64
C ASN A 143 -8.23 -12.49 -6.35
N TRP A 144 -7.94 -11.25 -6.76
CA TRP A 144 -8.87 -10.50 -7.60
C TRP A 144 -9.14 -11.25 -8.91
N GLY A 145 -8.10 -11.78 -9.57
CA GLY A 145 -8.26 -12.57 -10.79
C GLY A 145 -9.08 -13.86 -10.58
N VAL A 146 -8.98 -14.50 -9.41
CA VAL A 146 -9.84 -15.64 -9.05
C VAL A 146 -11.29 -15.20 -8.91
N ASN A 147 -11.54 -14.06 -8.26
CA ASN A 147 -12.89 -13.52 -8.08
C ASN A 147 -13.53 -13.07 -9.41
N GLU A 148 -12.72 -12.64 -10.40
CA GLU A 148 -13.17 -12.32 -11.75
C GLU A 148 -13.35 -13.57 -12.65
N GLY A 149 -12.99 -14.76 -12.16
CA GLY A 149 -13.03 -15.99 -12.96
C GLY A 149 -11.88 -16.15 -13.97
N LEU A 150 -10.86 -15.28 -13.91
CA LEU A 150 -9.68 -15.31 -14.78
C LEU A 150 -8.66 -16.38 -14.37
N LEU A 151 -8.66 -16.76 -13.08
CA LEU A 151 -7.83 -17.83 -12.52
C LEU A 151 -8.72 -18.84 -11.78
N LYS A 152 -8.37 -20.12 -11.88
CA LYS A 152 -9.02 -21.18 -11.09
C LYS A 152 -8.62 -21.12 -9.61
N GLU A 153 -7.38 -20.85 -9.33
CA GLU A 153 -6.80 -20.75 -7.98
C GLU A 153 -5.70 -19.71 -7.92
N ASN A 154 -5.38 -19.25 -6.71
CA ASN A 154 -4.28 -18.30 -6.52
C ASN A 154 -2.91 -19.01 -6.51
N PRO A 155 -2.06 -18.80 -7.52
CA PRO A 155 -0.76 -19.48 -7.65
C PRO A 155 0.28 -19.02 -6.61
N PHE A 156 0.06 -17.89 -5.92
CA PHE A 156 0.95 -17.39 -4.87
C PHE A 156 0.67 -18.03 -3.49
N ARG A 157 -0.42 -18.79 -3.36
CA ARG A 157 -0.78 -19.43 -2.09
C ARG A 157 0.28 -20.46 -1.67
N GLY A 158 0.80 -20.29 -0.45
CA GLY A 158 1.84 -21.17 0.10
C GLY A 158 3.26 -20.89 -0.39
N MET A 159 3.48 -19.84 -1.23
CA MET A 159 4.80 -19.55 -1.84
C MET A 159 5.67 -18.59 -1.02
N LYS A 160 5.28 -18.23 0.19
CA LYS A 160 6.10 -17.38 1.07
C LYS A 160 7.34 -18.12 1.55
N LEU A 161 8.45 -17.39 1.58
CA LEU A 161 9.71 -17.89 2.12
C LEU A 161 9.63 -17.99 3.64
N GLU A 162 10.25 -19.01 4.20
CA GLU A 162 10.43 -19.11 5.64
C GLU A 162 11.32 -17.99 6.15
N VAL A 163 10.87 -17.33 7.19
CA VAL A 163 11.60 -16.25 7.85
C VAL A 163 11.75 -16.60 9.32
N LYS A 164 12.99 -16.82 9.74
CA LYS A 164 13.28 -16.93 11.17
C LYS A 164 12.92 -15.59 11.81
N ARG A 165 11.89 -15.58 12.67
CA ARG A 165 11.54 -14.40 13.46
C ARG A 165 12.69 -14.12 14.43
N GLN A 166 13.55 -13.19 14.08
CA GLN A 166 14.34 -12.52 15.10
C GLN A 166 13.38 -11.56 15.82
N ILE A 167 12.99 -11.91 17.01
CA ILE A 167 12.21 -11.05 17.90
C ILE A 167 13.18 -9.99 18.43
N THR A 168 13.53 -9.03 17.60
CA THR A 168 14.19 -7.81 18.06
C THR A 168 13.10 -6.88 18.56
N HIS A 169 12.82 -6.96 19.86
CA HIS A 169 12.03 -5.91 20.50
C HIS A 169 12.87 -4.63 20.48
N PRO A 170 12.37 -3.52 19.90
CA PRO A 170 13.03 -2.23 20.06
C PRO A 170 13.18 -1.98 21.56
N GLN A 171 14.43 -1.79 22.00
CA GLN A 171 14.67 -1.43 23.39
C GLN A 171 14.22 0.02 23.62
N PRO A 172 13.50 0.29 24.70
CA PRO A 172 13.18 1.66 25.06
C PRO A 172 14.47 2.45 25.34
N PHE A 173 14.45 3.73 25.06
CA PHE A 173 15.59 4.60 25.41
C PHE A 173 15.82 4.58 26.92
N SER A 174 17.07 4.38 27.33
CA SER A 174 17.45 4.54 28.73
C SER A 174 17.41 6.04 29.11
N ILE A 175 17.37 6.30 30.42
CA ILE A 175 17.46 7.69 30.93
C ILE A 175 18.75 8.36 30.45
N SER A 176 19.84 7.60 30.34
CA SER A 176 21.12 8.12 29.83
C SER A 176 21.03 8.50 28.35
N ASP A 177 20.30 7.73 27.54
CA ASP A 177 20.09 8.04 26.13
C ASP A 177 19.19 9.28 25.97
N LEU A 178 18.12 9.38 26.77
CA LEU A 178 17.27 10.58 26.78
C LEU A 178 18.05 11.83 27.17
N ARG A 179 18.92 11.74 28.18
CA ARG A 179 19.80 12.86 28.56
C ARG A 179 20.75 13.25 27.43
N LYS A 180 21.25 12.31 26.64
CA LYS A 180 22.10 12.61 25.47
C LYS A 180 21.29 13.28 24.35
N ILE A 181 20.09 12.76 24.07
CA ILE A 181 19.19 13.28 23.02
C ILE A 181 18.70 14.69 23.36
N LEU A 182 18.41 14.95 24.65
CA LEU A 182 17.86 16.22 25.13
C LEU A 182 18.94 17.23 25.55
N LYS A 183 20.22 16.95 25.23
CA LYS A 183 21.29 17.92 25.52
C LYS A 183 21.09 19.25 24.77
N PRO A 184 21.23 20.40 25.46
CA PRO A 184 21.08 21.71 24.82
C PRO A 184 21.97 21.90 23.62
N GLU A 185 23.18 21.35 23.64
CA GLU A 185 24.19 21.50 22.57
C GLU A 185 23.67 20.93 21.25
N ILE A 186 22.97 19.79 21.26
CA ILE A 186 22.38 19.18 20.04
C ILE A 186 21.35 20.12 19.40
N TYR A 187 20.55 20.80 20.21
CA TYR A 187 19.57 21.76 19.72
C TYR A 187 20.21 23.10 19.26
N LEU A 188 21.34 23.47 19.83
CA LEU A 188 22.07 24.67 19.45
C LEU A 188 22.89 24.46 18.16
N ASP A 189 23.54 23.30 18.01
CA ASP A 189 24.36 22.98 16.83
C ASP A 189 23.51 22.75 15.56
N TRP A 190 22.29 22.27 15.68
CA TRP A 190 21.38 22.15 14.54
C TRP A 190 21.04 23.51 13.91
N THR A 191 21.21 24.61 14.63
CA THR A 191 21.03 25.97 14.10
C THR A 191 22.22 26.46 13.27
N VAL A 192 23.41 25.91 13.47
CA VAL A 192 24.65 26.40 12.88
C VAL A 192 25.04 25.64 11.61
N ASN A 193 24.79 24.34 11.52
CA ASN A 193 25.35 23.49 10.47
C ASN A 193 24.38 23.10 9.34
N TYR A 194 23.10 23.49 9.38
CA TYR A 194 22.18 23.16 8.31
C TYR A 194 22.29 24.15 7.14
N ARG A 195 23.26 23.91 6.23
CA ARG A 195 23.58 24.75 5.06
C ARG A 195 22.47 24.86 4.00
N HIS A 196 21.34 24.20 4.17
CA HIS A 196 20.19 24.25 3.27
C HIS A 196 18.90 24.67 3.95
N SER A 197 18.96 25.56 4.90
CA SER A 197 17.77 26.19 5.46
C SER A 197 17.20 27.20 4.47
N ILE A 198 16.24 26.75 3.67
CA ILE A 198 15.41 27.60 2.79
C ILE A 198 14.67 28.69 3.60
N TYR A 199 14.68 28.57 4.93
CA TYR A 199 13.90 29.42 5.85
C TYR A 199 14.74 30.45 6.61
N SER A 200 16.06 30.49 6.43
CA SER A 200 16.91 31.29 7.32
C SER A 200 17.18 32.73 6.87
N LYS A 201 16.79 33.13 5.64
CA LYS A 201 17.21 34.46 5.13
C LYS A 201 16.24 35.61 5.41
N ASP A 202 14.94 35.34 5.68
CA ASP A 202 13.97 36.46 5.66
C ASP A 202 13.10 36.65 6.91
N ARG A 203 13.37 35.96 8.03
CA ARG A 203 12.59 36.20 9.25
C ARG A 203 13.49 36.45 10.46
N GLY A 204 13.77 37.73 10.63
CA GLY A 204 14.51 38.33 11.75
C GLY A 204 14.65 37.48 13.02
N GLY A 205 15.82 36.93 13.21
CA GLY A 205 16.41 36.75 14.54
C GLY A 205 15.91 35.66 15.47
N VAL A 206 14.94 34.82 15.11
CA VAL A 206 14.45 33.77 16.03
C VAL A 206 15.07 32.41 15.67
N LYS A 207 16.20 32.12 16.32
CA LYS A 207 16.99 30.90 16.11
C LYS A 207 16.30 29.59 16.45
N ASN A 208 15.16 29.60 17.13
CA ASN A 208 14.46 28.40 17.67
C ASN A 208 13.22 27.96 16.87
N GLN A 209 13.04 28.42 15.64
CA GLN A 209 11.86 28.07 14.80
C GLN A 209 12.11 26.92 13.82
N MET A 210 13.14 26.12 14.02
CA MET A 210 13.33 24.91 13.21
C MET A 210 12.25 23.88 13.57
N PRO A 211 11.43 23.42 12.60
CA PRO A 211 10.42 22.38 12.85
C PRO A 211 11.01 21.13 13.53
N TYR A 212 12.26 20.81 13.23
CA TYR A 212 12.99 19.67 13.80
C TYR A 212 13.27 19.81 15.30
N TYR A 213 13.35 21.02 15.83
CA TYR A 213 13.51 21.24 17.27
C TYR A 213 12.36 20.63 18.07
N TRP A 214 11.13 20.80 17.58
CA TRP A 214 9.92 20.36 18.29
C TRP A 214 9.57 18.89 18.08
N ILE A 215 10.10 18.23 17.04
CA ILE A 215 9.77 16.82 16.75
C ILE A 215 10.15 15.90 17.92
N PHE A 216 11.34 16.09 18.52
CA PHE A 216 11.77 15.24 19.63
C PHE A 216 10.95 15.45 20.91
N PRO A 217 10.77 16.68 21.42
CA PRO A 217 9.91 16.92 22.58
C PRO A 217 8.48 16.43 22.35
N LEU A 218 7.87 16.78 21.23
CA LEU A 218 6.53 16.32 20.91
C LEU A 218 6.44 14.80 20.85
N GLY A 219 7.40 14.13 20.17
CA GLY A 219 7.40 12.67 20.05
C GLY A 219 7.58 11.96 21.39
N ILE A 220 8.46 12.48 22.27
CA ILE A 220 8.74 11.89 23.59
C ILE A 220 7.54 12.06 24.54
N PHE A 221 6.95 13.27 24.59
CA PHE A 221 5.90 13.58 25.55
C PHE A 221 4.50 13.21 25.11
N SER A 222 4.21 13.17 23.80
CA SER A 222 2.90 12.82 23.28
C SER A 222 2.78 11.40 22.73
N GLY A 223 3.91 10.75 22.40
CA GLY A 223 3.91 9.45 21.71
C GLY A 223 3.37 9.50 20.27
N MET A 224 3.12 10.68 19.73
CA MET A 224 2.62 10.86 18.36
C MET A 224 3.61 10.32 17.32
N ARG A 225 3.06 9.80 16.21
CA ARG A 225 3.89 9.45 15.05
C ARG A 225 4.42 10.70 14.35
N THR A 226 5.60 10.60 13.76
CA THR A 226 6.23 11.74 13.05
C THR A 226 5.28 12.41 12.05
N ASN A 227 4.48 11.61 11.33
CA ASN A 227 3.54 12.15 10.35
C ASN A 227 2.39 12.94 11.01
N GLU A 228 1.92 12.48 12.16
CA GLU A 228 0.90 13.17 12.97
C GLU A 228 1.45 14.50 13.51
N MET A 229 2.70 14.51 13.99
CA MET A 229 3.35 15.74 14.43
C MET A 229 3.56 16.76 13.29
N CYS A 230 3.97 16.28 12.10
CA CYS A 230 4.26 17.16 10.97
C CYS A 230 3.01 17.81 10.35
N GLN A 231 1.83 17.29 10.60
CA GLN A 231 0.57 17.81 10.09
C GLN A 231 -0.21 18.66 11.10
N LEU A 232 0.30 18.81 12.35
CA LEU A 232 -0.34 19.62 13.37
C LEU A 232 -0.47 21.07 12.92
N ARG A 233 -1.64 21.64 13.17
CA ARG A 233 -1.97 23.06 12.98
C ARG A 233 -2.06 23.74 14.33
N CYS A 234 -1.92 25.05 14.38
CA CYS A 234 -2.13 25.81 15.62
C CYS A 234 -3.55 25.63 16.17
N SER A 235 -4.54 25.41 15.30
CA SER A 235 -5.93 25.12 15.68
C SER A 235 -6.12 23.79 16.40
N ASP A 236 -5.17 22.86 16.26
CA ASP A 236 -5.25 21.54 16.90
C ASP A 236 -4.80 21.59 18.35
N ILE A 237 -4.23 22.72 18.78
CA ILE A 237 -3.86 22.97 20.19
C ILE A 237 -5.00 23.77 20.83
N ARG A 238 -5.72 23.12 21.74
CA ARG A 238 -6.94 23.71 22.33
C ARG A 238 -6.85 23.69 23.84
N GLU A 239 -7.37 24.75 24.47
CA GLU A 239 -7.57 24.80 25.90
C GLU A 239 -9.00 24.35 26.22
N GLU A 240 -9.14 23.22 26.93
CA GLU A 240 -10.45 22.71 27.33
C GLU A 240 -10.93 23.31 28.65
N LYS A 241 -9.98 23.47 29.58
CA LYS A 241 -10.19 24.15 30.85
C LYS A 241 -9.02 25.06 31.15
N ARG A 242 -9.24 26.11 31.92
CA ARG A 242 -8.19 27.07 32.26
C ARG A 242 -6.89 26.38 32.69
N GLY A 243 -5.84 26.52 31.89
CA GLY A 243 -4.51 25.94 32.09
C GLY A 243 -4.33 24.49 31.62
N LEU A 244 -5.39 23.84 31.09
CA LEU A 244 -5.30 22.47 30.56
C LEU A 244 -5.40 22.47 29.06
N TRP A 245 -4.27 22.19 28.43
CA TRP A 245 -4.11 22.20 26.97
C TRP A 245 -4.04 20.78 26.39
N PHE A 246 -4.71 20.57 25.26
CA PHE A 246 -4.73 19.30 24.53
C PHE A 246 -4.26 19.50 23.09
N ILE A 247 -3.66 18.45 22.54
CA ILE A 247 -3.37 18.33 21.12
C ILE A 247 -4.39 17.36 20.53
N TYR A 248 -5.25 17.85 19.65
CA TYR A 248 -6.23 17.04 18.93
C TYR A 248 -5.62 16.51 17.65
N VAL A 249 -5.62 15.18 17.47
CA VAL A 249 -5.11 14.51 16.27
C VAL A 249 -6.31 13.91 15.56
N GLU A 250 -6.91 14.69 14.65
CA GLU A 250 -8.10 14.29 13.90
C GLU A 250 -7.76 14.01 12.43
N GLU A 251 -8.48 13.09 11.81
CA GLU A 251 -8.44 12.89 10.36
C GLU A 251 -9.35 13.92 9.70
N SER A 252 -8.81 14.66 8.73
CA SER A 252 -9.54 15.60 7.89
C SER A 252 -9.14 15.37 6.43
N ASP A 253 -9.76 16.06 5.50
CA ASP A 253 -9.45 15.94 4.06
C ASP A 253 -7.95 16.12 3.76
N ASP A 254 -7.27 16.95 4.55
CA ASP A 254 -5.84 17.26 4.40
C ASP A 254 -4.93 16.53 5.39
N THR A 255 -5.48 15.86 6.42
CA THR A 255 -4.71 15.18 7.46
C THR A 255 -5.04 13.71 7.52
N MET A 256 -4.05 12.86 7.80
CA MET A 256 -4.22 11.41 7.83
C MET A 256 -3.76 10.81 9.15
N VAL A 257 -4.65 10.15 9.85
CA VAL A 257 -4.37 9.34 11.04
C VAL A 257 -4.29 7.86 10.62
N LYS A 258 -3.32 7.13 11.12
CA LYS A 258 -3.09 5.73 10.72
C LYS A 258 -4.08 4.75 11.35
N THR A 259 -4.56 5.07 12.51
CA THR A 259 -5.57 4.31 13.29
C THR A 259 -6.46 5.32 13.98
N GLN A 260 -7.77 5.17 13.82
CA GLN A 260 -8.73 5.79 14.71
C GLN A 260 -8.69 4.99 16.03
N ASN A 261 -8.44 5.66 17.13
CA ASN A 261 -8.60 5.08 18.47
C ASN A 261 -10.02 5.28 18.93
#